data_f5161c695b192ff173710cb86bd737ab
#
_entry.id   f5161c695b192ff173710cb86bd737ab
#
_cell.length_a   1.000
_cell.length_b   1.000
_cell.length_c   1.000
_cell.angle_alpha   90.00
_cell.angle_beta   90.00
_cell.angle_gamma   90.00
#
_symmetry.space_group_name_H-M   'P 1'
#
loop_
_entity.id
_entity.type
_entity.pdbx_description
1 polymer ?
#
loop_
_entity_poly.entity_id
_entity_poly.type
_entity_poly.pdbx_seq_one_letter_code
_entity_poly.pdbx_strand_id
1 'polypeptide(L)'
;MKAVMIFYNQALTERLEFILESLEIRGYSRWTDVQGVGSETGAPRMNTHTWPENNSATMTIVEDEQVPRLLETIKKIDKINEEVGIRAFVWNIEQSI
;
A
#
# COMPACT_ATOMS: atom_id res chain seq x y z
N MET A 1 11.05 2.46 -15.25
CA MET A 1 10.87 1.55 -14.10
C MET A 1 10.70 2.36 -12.83
N LYS A 2 9.67 2.06 -12.08
CA LYS A 2 9.32 2.79 -10.86
C LYS A 2 9.17 1.84 -9.68
N ALA A 3 9.54 2.31 -8.50
CA ALA A 3 9.20 1.64 -7.25
C ALA A 3 7.92 2.26 -6.70
N VAL A 4 7.00 1.42 -6.26
CA VAL A 4 5.76 1.86 -5.62
C VAL A 4 5.71 1.23 -4.24
N MET A 5 5.72 2.08 -3.21
CA MET A 5 5.58 1.63 -1.82
C MET A 5 4.18 1.97 -1.34
N ILE A 6 3.48 0.96 -0.87
CA ILE A 6 2.08 1.09 -0.45
C ILE A 6 2.00 0.76 1.03
N PHE A 7 1.48 1.69 1.83
CA PHE A 7 1.20 1.47 3.25
C PHE A 7 -0.30 1.40 3.43
N TYR A 8 -0.78 0.40 4.14
CA TYR A 8 -2.21 0.18 4.26
C TYR A 8 -2.54 -0.58 5.54
N ASN A 9 -3.79 -0.45 5.98
CA ASN A 9 -4.29 -1.26 7.08
C ASN A 9 -4.29 -2.72 6.64
N GLN A 10 -3.79 -3.63 7.49
CA GLN A 10 -3.67 -5.04 7.11
C GLN A 10 -5.00 -5.68 6.71
N ALA A 11 -6.13 -5.11 7.10
CA ALA A 11 -7.44 -5.58 6.66
C ALA A 11 -7.63 -5.49 5.15
N LEU A 12 -6.83 -4.66 4.46
CA LEU A 12 -6.87 -4.50 3.01
C LEU A 12 -5.92 -5.44 2.26
N THR A 13 -5.22 -6.32 2.96
CA THR A 13 -4.19 -7.16 2.34
C THR A 13 -4.73 -7.97 1.16
N GLU A 14 -5.83 -8.69 1.34
CA GLU A 14 -6.40 -9.50 0.28
C GLU A 14 -6.89 -8.65 -0.90
N ARG A 15 -7.44 -7.49 -0.60
CA ARG A 15 -7.91 -6.57 -1.62
C ARG A 15 -6.77 -6.03 -2.46
N LEU A 16 -5.66 -5.68 -1.82
CA LEU A 16 -4.48 -5.22 -2.55
C LEU A 16 -3.88 -6.32 -3.40
N GLU A 17 -3.81 -7.55 -2.88
CA GLU A 17 -3.34 -8.69 -3.67
C GLU A 17 -4.19 -8.90 -4.91
N PHE A 18 -5.52 -8.81 -4.77
CA PHE A 18 -6.43 -8.92 -5.89
C PHE A 18 -6.18 -7.82 -6.93
N ILE A 19 -5.95 -6.60 -6.48
CA ILE A 19 -5.65 -5.47 -7.37
C ILE A 19 -4.37 -5.73 -8.17
N LEU A 20 -3.31 -6.12 -7.48
CA LEU A 20 -2.02 -6.39 -8.14
C LEU A 20 -2.17 -7.49 -9.17
N GLU A 21 -2.87 -8.55 -8.82
CA GLU A 21 -3.12 -9.65 -9.73
C GLU A 21 -3.94 -9.21 -10.95
N SER A 22 -5.01 -8.44 -10.72
CA SER A 22 -5.87 -7.96 -11.81
C SER A 22 -5.15 -7.02 -12.78
N LEU A 23 -4.14 -6.32 -12.31
CA LEU A 23 -3.31 -5.45 -13.13
C LEU A 23 -2.08 -6.18 -13.70
N GLU A 24 -2.00 -7.48 -13.50
CA GLU A 24 -0.88 -8.31 -13.96
C GLU A 24 0.46 -7.90 -13.36
N ILE A 25 0.44 -7.38 -12.15
CA ILE A 25 1.64 -7.04 -11.39
C ILE A 25 1.95 -8.23 -10.48
N ARG A 26 2.93 -9.02 -10.83
CA ARG A 26 3.24 -10.29 -10.16
C ARG A 26 4.30 -10.19 -9.08
N GLY A 27 5.27 -9.33 -9.25
CA GLY A 27 6.39 -9.22 -8.32
C GLY A 27 6.15 -8.17 -7.26
N TYR A 28 6.18 -8.58 -6.00
CA TYR A 28 6.10 -7.64 -4.90
C TYR A 28 6.72 -8.26 -3.65
N SER A 29 7.11 -7.39 -2.72
CA SER A 29 7.52 -7.79 -1.37
C SER A 29 6.58 -7.16 -0.38
N ARG A 30 6.24 -7.90 0.67
CA ARG A 30 5.30 -7.42 1.68
C ARG A 30 5.90 -7.57 3.08
N TRP A 31 5.71 -6.54 3.87
CA TRP A 31 6.01 -6.54 5.30
C TRP A 31 4.69 -6.48 6.06
N THR A 32 4.55 -7.33 7.06
CA THR A 32 3.37 -7.35 7.93
C THR A 32 3.71 -6.72 9.28
N ASP A 33 2.66 -6.41 10.04
CA ASP A 33 2.82 -5.87 11.40
C ASP A 33 3.64 -4.59 11.45
N VAL A 34 3.34 -3.67 10.53
CA VAL A 34 3.99 -2.37 10.46
C VAL A 34 3.24 -1.39 11.34
N GLN A 35 3.94 -0.80 12.29
CA GLN A 35 3.36 0.24 13.14
C GLN A 35 3.35 1.56 12.40
N GLY A 36 2.32 2.37 12.62
CA GLY A 36 2.27 3.66 11.97
C GLY A 36 1.20 4.59 12.53
N VAL A 37 1.42 5.87 12.28
CA VAL A 37 0.46 6.94 12.52
C VAL A 37 0.38 7.73 11.23
N GLY A 38 -0.74 7.59 10.52
CA GLY A 38 -0.82 8.05 9.15
C GLY A 38 -1.25 9.51 8.96
N SER A 39 -1.99 10.07 9.89
CA SER A 39 -2.52 11.42 9.76
C SER A 39 -2.64 12.08 11.12
N GLU A 40 -2.87 13.40 11.11
CA GLU A 40 -3.04 14.17 12.35
C GLU A 40 -4.24 13.67 13.18
N THR A 41 -5.28 13.20 12.50
CA THR A 41 -6.52 12.78 13.16
C THR A 41 -6.71 11.27 13.18
N GLY A 42 -5.86 10.53 12.51
CA GLY A 42 -5.95 9.07 12.44
C GLY A 42 -5.46 8.41 13.71
N ALA A 43 -6.13 7.34 14.12
CA ALA A 43 -5.68 6.53 15.25
C ALA A 43 -4.37 5.82 14.92
N PRO A 44 -3.43 5.75 15.85
CA PRO A 44 -2.20 4.99 15.66
C PRO A 44 -2.50 3.50 15.40
N ARG A 45 -1.64 2.86 14.61
CA ARG A 45 -1.69 1.43 14.34
C ARG A 45 -0.42 0.81 14.86
N MET A 46 -0.47 0.35 16.10
CA MET A 46 0.73 -0.05 16.84
C MET A 46 0.75 -1.51 17.26
N ASN A 47 -0.29 -2.27 16.91
CA ASN A 47 -0.43 -3.66 17.31
C ASN A 47 -0.31 -3.84 18.83
N THR A 48 -0.90 -2.93 19.59
CA THR A 48 -0.88 -2.95 21.05
C THR A 48 -2.29 -3.07 21.59
N HIS A 49 -2.41 -3.30 22.90
CA HIS A 49 -3.71 -3.40 23.55
C HIS A 49 -4.54 -2.11 23.35
N THR A 50 -3.89 -0.95 23.43
CA THR A 50 -4.56 0.34 23.26
C THR A 50 -4.84 0.66 21.79
N TRP A 51 -3.90 0.31 20.90
CA TRP A 51 -3.98 0.56 19.46
C TRP A 51 -3.80 -0.76 18.71
N PRO A 52 -4.85 -1.60 18.63
CA PRO A 52 -4.68 -2.97 18.12
C PRO A 52 -4.53 -3.10 16.61
N GLU A 53 -4.93 -2.11 15.84
CA GLU A 53 -4.81 -2.18 14.39
C GLU A 53 -3.37 -2.15 13.94
N ASN A 54 -3.11 -2.82 12.82
CA ASN A 54 -1.80 -2.92 12.18
C ASN A 54 -1.84 -2.41 10.76
N ASN A 55 -0.69 -1.93 10.31
CA ASN A 55 -0.44 -1.71 8.90
C ASN A 55 0.35 -2.87 8.31
N SER A 56 0.28 -2.97 7.00
CA SER A 56 1.21 -3.72 6.17
C SER A 56 1.83 -2.76 5.17
N ALA A 57 2.95 -3.15 4.60
CA ALA A 57 3.60 -2.40 3.54
C ALA A 57 3.90 -3.35 2.39
N THR A 58 3.65 -2.91 1.18
CA THR A 58 3.97 -3.69 -0.03
C THR A 58 4.77 -2.81 -0.97
N MET A 59 5.88 -3.34 -1.45
CA MET A 59 6.66 -2.67 -2.47
C MET A 59 6.66 -3.50 -3.75
N THR A 60 6.40 -2.83 -4.87
CA THR A 60 6.46 -3.45 -6.18
C THR A 60 7.24 -2.56 -7.12
N ILE A 61 7.92 -3.18 -8.06
CA ILE A 61 8.66 -2.47 -9.11
C ILE A 61 7.88 -2.68 -10.40
N VAL A 62 7.48 -1.59 -11.03
CA VAL A 62 6.61 -1.64 -12.21
C VAL A 62 7.17 -0.78 -13.32
N GLU A 63 6.66 -1.00 -14.53
CA GLU A 63 6.97 -0.12 -15.64
C GLU A 63 6.22 1.21 -15.50
N ASP A 64 6.76 2.25 -16.10
CA ASP A 64 6.18 3.58 -15.98
C ASP A 64 4.71 3.63 -16.39
N GLU A 65 4.35 2.87 -17.43
CA GLU A 65 2.98 2.82 -17.95
C GLU A 65 1.96 2.23 -16.98
N GLN A 66 2.43 1.41 -16.04
CA GLN A 66 1.55 0.75 -15.07
C GLN A 66 1.19 1.64 -13.89
N VAL A 67 1.97 2.68 -13.63
CA VAL A 67 1.83 3.52 -12.45
C VAL A 67 0.48 4.24 -12.39
N PRO A 68 0.02 4.95 -13.44
CA PRO A 68 -1.24 5.69 -13.34
C PRO A 68 -2.42 4.81 -13.00
N ARG A 69 -2.50 3.63 -13.61
CA ARG A 69 -3.60 2.71 -13.38
C ARG A 69 -3.58 2.12 -11.97
N LEU A 70 -2.40 1.79 -11.48
CA LEU A 70 -2.24 1.28 -10.12
C LEU A 70 -2.67 2.34 -9.10
N LEU A 71 -2.16 3.57 -9.24
CA LEU A 71 -2.50 4.65 -8.31
C LEU A 71 -3.98 4.99 -8.35
N GLU A 72 -4.59 5.00 -9.53
CA GLU A 72 -6.02 5.27 -9.66
C GLU A 72 -6.85 4.21 -8.95
N THR A 73 -6.48 2.95 -9.09
CA THR A 73 -7.18 1.86 -8.41
C THR A 73 -7.05 1.95 -6.90
N ILE A 74 -5.86 2.29 -6.41
CA ILE A 74 -5.63 2.52 -4.98
C ILE A 74 -6.46 3.69 -4.46
N LYS A 75 -6.54 4.77 -5.21
CA LYS A 75 -7.36 5.94 -4.86
C LYS A 75 -8.82 5.58 -4.65
N LYS A 76 -9.35 4.68 -5.47
CA LYS A 76 -10.75 4.25 -5.33
C LYS A 76 -11.00 3.55 -4.00
N ILE A 77 -10.04 2.76 -3.54
CA ILE A 77 -10.14 2.09 -2.23
C ILE A 77 -10.14 3.13 -1.11
N ASP A 78 -9.22 4.09 -1.19
CA ASP A 78 -9.10 5.14 -0.18
C ASP A 78 -10.39 5.96 -0.03
N LYS A 79 -11.06 6.25 -1.15
CA LYS A 79 -12.32 6.98 -1.13
C LYS A 79 -13.47 6.20 -0.47
N ILE A 80 -13.49 4.88 -0.69
CA ILE A 80 -14.56 4.04 -0.15
C ILE A 80 -14.37 3.77 1.34
N ASN A 81 -13.11 3.66 1.77
CA ASN A 81 -12.76 3.27 3.12
C ASN A 81 -11.72 4.22 3.72
N GLU A 82 -12.04 5.50 3.80
CA GLU A 82 -11.13 6.52 4.33
C GLU A 82 -10.58 6.19 5.72
N GLU A 83 -11.41 5.60 6.57
CA GLU A 83 -11.00 5.22 7.92
C GLU A 83 -9.97 4.09 7.93
N VAL A 84 -9.97 3.26 6.90
CA VAL A 84 -9.05 2.12 6.85
C VAL A 84 -7.65 2.57 6.45
N GLY A 85 -7.56 3.56 5.56
CA GLY A 85 -6.29 4.20 5.21
C GLY A 85 -5.39 3.40 4.30
N ILE A 86 -5.04 4.01 3.16
CA ILE A 86 -4.06 3.46 2.24
C ILE A 86 -3.30 4.63 1.61
N ARG A 87 -1.98 4.50 1.52
CA ARG A 87 -1.13 5.53 0.90
C ARG A 87 -0.10 4.85 0.02
N ALA A 88 0.21 5.46 -1.11
CA ALA A 88 1.21 4.96 -2.03
C ALA A 88 2.16 6.07 -2.43
N PHE A 89 3.43 5.71 -2.55
CA PHE A 89 4.50 6.62 -2.94
C PHE A 89 5.27 6.00 -4.09
N VAL A 90 5.65 6.82 -5.06
CA VAL A 90 6.30 6.37 -6.29
C VAL A 90 7.61 7.13 -6.47
N TRP A 91 8.66 6.42 -6.84
CA TRP A 91 9.93 7.07 -7.21
C TRP A 91 10.66 6.27 -8.29
N ASN A 92 11.62 6.93 -8.93
CA ASN A 92 12.40 6.33 -10.00
C ASN A 92 13.39 5.29 -9.47
N ILE A 93 13.54 4.22 -10.23
CA ILE A 93 14.63 3.26 -10.00
C ILE A 93 15.77 3.68 -10.94
N GLU A 94 16.89 4.05 -10.35
CA GLU A 94 18.06 4.45 -11.14
C GLU A 94 18.81 3.26 -11.70
N GLN A 95 18.99 2.22 -10.90
CA GLN A 95 19.73 1.02 -11.29
C GLN A 95 19.13 -0.20 -10.58
N SER A 96 19.23 -1.35 -11.23
CA SER A 96 18.81 -2.63 -10.66
C SER A 96 19.72 -3.74 -11.16
N ILE A 97 19.66 -4.87 -10.49
CA ILE A 97 20.36 -6.07 -10.93
C ILE A 97 19.36 -7.18 -11.19
#